data_7ae949a62cbac2e8cbb278f44b88d44a
#
_entry.id   7ae949a62cbac2e8cbb278f44b88d44a
#
_cell.length_a   1.000
_cell.length_b   1.000
_cell.length_c   1.000
_cell.angle_alpha   90.00
_cell.angle_beta   90.00
_cell.angle_gamma   90.00
#
_symmetry.space_group_name_H-M   'P 1'
#
loop_
_entity.id
_entity.type
_entity.pdbx_description
1 polymer ?
#
loop_
_entity_poly.entity_id
_entity_poly.type
_entity_poly.pdbx_seq_one_letter_code
_entity_poly.pdbx_strand_id
1 'polypeptide(L)'
;MDLFGDFPEPDPSAAGGRCVEDDESNMSEHAGSSGTEALKGGSLLFDDLPPSSSSGKEAQTGPLLFDDLPPVSSADSGTGGPLLFDDLPPASSGDSASCITEQVSAVGNHGKGEKRKVSEEEENGHEELVEKKVCKASGGIFGLKGYMAERKGEREEMQDAHVILNDITEECRPLPPQITRVSYFAVFDGHGGVRASKFAAQNLHQNLIRKFPKGEVVSVEKTVKRCLLDSFKHTDEEFLKQASSQKPAWKDGSTATCVLAVDNILYIANLGDSRAILCRYNKESQKHTALSLSKEHNPTQYEERMRIQKAGGNVRDGRVLGVLEVSRSIGDGQYKRSGVISVPDIKRCQLTHNDRFIMLACDGLFKVFSPEEAVNFILSCLEVRRRQLWGGLACAVSSVQKDKNIQTREGKSAADARYEAACNRLASRAVQRGSADNVTVVVVRIEH
;
A
#
# COMPACT_ATOMS: atom_id res chain seq x y z
N MET A 1 -32.28 14.62 50.05
CA MET A 1 -31.75 13.51 50.82
C MET A 1 -30.37 13.18 50.24
N ASP A 2 -29.41 13.82 50.90
CA ASP A 2 -27.98 13.76 50.59
C ASP A 2 -27.39 12.48 51.12
N LEU A 3 -26.48 11.90 50.38
CA LEU A 3 -25.47 10.97 50.89
C LEU A 3 -24.22 11.03 50.00
N PHE A 4 -23.37 12.04 50.27
CA PHE A 4 -21.97 12.04 49.93
C PHE A 4 -21.17 11.48 51.08
N GLY A 5 -20.32 10.49 50.84
CA GLY A 5 -19.35 9.98 51.77
C GLY A 5 -17.94 10.27 51.27
N ASP A 6 -17.24 11.09 52.04
CA ASP A 6 -15.84 11.51 51.86
C ASP A 6 -14.87 10.36 52.04
N PHE A 7 -13.79 10.34 51.19
CA PHE A 7 -12.55 9.61 51.48
C PHE A 7 -11.38 10.60 51.54
N PRO A 8 -10.49 10.50 52.52
CA PRO A 8 -9.43 11.45 52.76
C PRO A 8 -8.18 11.21 51.92
N GLU A 9 -7.53 12.34 51.57
CA GLU A 9 -6.21 12.40 50.97
C GLU A 9 -5.09 12.08 51.95
N PRO A 10 -3.93 11.53 51.51
CA PRO A 10 -2.74 11.49 52.37
C PRO A 10 -1.78 12.63 52.06
N ASP A 11 -1.28 13.19 53.14
CA ASP A 11 -0.40 14.34 53.34
C ASP A 11 1.03 14.11 52.77
N PRO A 12 1.71 15.16 52.25
CA PRO A 12 3.10 15.09 51.82
C PRO A 12 4.04 15.79 52.81
N SER A 13 4.80 15.00 53.57
CA SER A 13 6.03 15.54 54.19
C SER A 13 6.95 14.47 54.73
N ALA A 14 8.13 14.30 54.13
CA ALA A 14 9.39 14.20 54.88
C ALA A 14 10.58 14.19 53.96
N ALA A 15 11.45 15.12 54.23
CA ALA A 15 12.65 15.53 53.55
C ALA A 15 13.85 14.65 53.84
N GLY A 16 14.81 14.69 52.91
CA GLY A 16 16.21 15.02 53.30
C GLY A 16 17.20 13.89 53.32
N GLY A 17 18.28 14.09 52.53
CA GLY A 17 19.59 13.55 52.88
C GLY A 17 20.42 13.05 51.71
N ARG A 18 21.14 13.95 51.07
CA ARG A 18 22.58 14.11 50.78
C ARG A 18 23.38 12.94 50.16
N CYS A 19 24.03 13.36 49.08
CA CYS A 19 25.20 12.89 48.35
C CYS A 19 26.35 12.29 49.19
N VAL A 20 27.08 11.35 48.61
CA VAL A 20 28.58 11.38 48.52
C VAL A 20 29.00 10.48 47.35
N GLU A 21 29.90 11.00 46.53
CA GLU A 21 30.73 10.37 45.51
C GLU A 21 31.78 9.48 46.16
N ASP A 22 32.29 8.48 45.43
CA ASP A 22 33.71 8.18 45.17
C ASP A 22 33.91 6.74 44.79
N ASP A 23 34.43 6.55 43.64
CA ASP A 23 35.74 6.08 43.14
C ASP A 23 36.11 4.59 43.26
N GLU A 24 36.39 4.12 42.05
CA GLU A 24 37.48 3.24 41.54
C GLU A 24 37.83 1.89 42.18
N SER A 25 37.96 1.00 41.25
CA SER A 25 39.06 0.06 40.97
C SER A 25 39.05 -1.36 41.56
N ASN A 26 39.15 -2.23 40.61
CA ASN A 26 40.19 -3.29 40.45
C ASN A 26 40.00 -4.71 40.97
N MET A 27 40.05 -5.60 39.99
CA MET A 27 40.76 -6.89 39.88
C MET A 27 40.34 -8.14 40.70
N SER A 28 40.22 -9.14 39.89
CA SER A 28 40.81 -10.50 39.91
C SER A 28 40.09 -11.64 40.61
N GLU A 29 39.83 -12.62 39.76
CA GLU A 29 40.04 -14.08 39.85
C GLU A 29 39.82 -14.82 41.21
N HIS A 30 38.98 -15.80 41.27
CA HIS A 30 39.35 -17.21 41.32
C HIS A 30 38.15 -18.14 41.52
N ALA A 31 38.31 -19.28 40.91
CA ALA A 31 37.61 -20.55 40.90
C ALA A 31 37.09 -21.13 42.22
N GLY A 32 36.03 -21.99 42.11
CA GLY A 32 35.90 -23.07 43.06
C GLY A 32 34.46 -23.54 43.39
N SER A 33 34.02 -24.54 42.69
CA SER A 33 33.49 -25.84 43.19
C SER A 33 32.26 -25.90 44.11
N SER A 34 31.32 -26.67 43.60
CA SER A 34 30.47 -27.70 44.24
C SER A 34 29.49 -27.33 45.36
N GLY A 35 28.26 -27.86 45.15
CA GLY A 35 27.32 -28.07 46.24
C GLY A 35 25.87 -28.22 45.78
N THR A 36 25.50 -29.46 45.63
CA THR A 36 24.13 -29.98 45.52
C THR A 36 23.26 -29.49 46.68
N GLU A 37 21.99 -29.13 46.40
CA GLU A 37 20.84 -29.69 47.11
C GLU A 37 19.49 -29.29 46.46
N ALA A 38 18.62 -30.26 46.43
CA ALA A 38 17.27 -30.26 45.90
C ALA A 38 16.25 -29.75 46.90
N LEU A 39 15.15 -29.16 46.41
CA LEU A 39 13.78 -29.27 47.00
C LEU A 39 12.76 -28.77 45.97
N LYS A 40 11.98 -29.67 45.43
CA LYS A 40 10.54 -29.95 45.51
C LYS A 40 9.64 -28.70 45.36
N GLY A 41 8.77 -28.59 44.39
CA GLY A 41 7.59 -29.33 44.08
C GLY A 41 6.53 -28.41 43.47
N GLY A 42 5.71 -28.91 42.60
CA GLY A 42 4.48 -28.27 42.15
C GLY A 42 4.06 -28.67 40.74
N SER A 43 3.66 -29.92 40.59
CA SER A 43 2.96 -30.49 39.44
C SER A 43 1.51 -29.99 39.40
N LEU A 44 1.02 -29.57 38.25
CA LEU A 44 -0.41 -29.63 37.92
C LEU A 44 -0.58 -30.44 36.65
N LEU A 45 -1.19 -31.59 36.86
CA LEU A 45 -1.66 -32.61 35.94
C LEU A 45 -2.77 -32.08 35.02
N PHE A 46 -2.73 -32.50 33.78
CA PHE A 46 -3.91 -32.86 33.00
C PHE A 46 -3.57 -34.11 32.19
N ASP A 47 -3.89 -35.25 32.80
CA ASP A 47 -4.17 -36.52 32.13
C ASP A 47 -5.66 -36.52 31.78
N ASP A 48 -5.96 -36.97 30.55
CA ASP A 48 -7.01 -37.97 30.27
C ASP A 48 -7.38 -37.95 28.76
N LEU A 49 -6.85 -38.91 28.03
CA LEU A 49 -7.52 -39.49 26.84
C LEU A 49 -7.08 -40.98 26.72
N PRO A 50 -8.04 -41.90 26.50
CA PRO A 50 -7.78 -43.33 26.54
C PRO A 50 -7.16 -43.90 25.30
N PRO A 51 -6.53 -45.08 25.35
CA PRO A 51 -5.84 -45.72 24.24
C PRO A 51 -6.79 -46.53 23.36
N SER A 52 -6.62 -46.42 22.04
CA SER A 52 -7.16 -47.39 21.10
C SER A 52 -6.04 -48.24 20.48
N SER A 53 -6.26 -49.53 20.55
CA SER A 53 -5.39 -50.64 20.27
C SER A 53 -5.05 -50.85 18.79
N SER A 54 -3.79 -51.18 18.56
CA SER A 54 -3.20 -52.24 17.72
C SER A 54 -3.62 -52.41 16.26
N SER A 55 -2.67 -52.23 15.34
CA SER A 55 -2.01 -53.35 14.64
C SER A 55 -0.96 -52.82 13.66
N GLY A 56 0.20 -53.39 13.70
CA GLY A 56 1.41 -52.98 13.03
C GLY A 56 1.39 -53.13 11.51
N LYS A 57 2.17 -52.27 10.91
CA LYS A 57 3.11 -52.61 9.79
C LYS A 57 4.16 -51.51 9.70
N GLU A 58 5.38 -51.93 9.75
CA GLU A 58 6.57 -51.14 9.52
C GLU A 58 6.46 -50.39 8.16
N ALA A 59 6.73 -49.10 8.14
CA ALA A 59 7.01 -48.35 6.95
C ALA A 59 8.22 -47.47 7.21
N GLN A 60 9.23 -47.73 6.42
CA GLN A 60 10.55 -47.15 6.37
C GLN A 60 10.49 -45.63 6.21
N THR A 61 11.31 -44.98 6.98
CA THR A 61 11.67 -43.56 6.84
C THR A 61 12.49 -43.37 5.56
N GLY A 62 11.93 -42.65 4.56
CA GLY A 62 12.65 -42.13 3.43
C GLY A 62 12.58 -40.61 3.40
N PRO A 63 13.64 -39.91 3.00
CA PRO A 63 13.67 -38.45 3.00
C PRO A 63 12.80 -37.86 1.88
N LEU A 64 12.10 -36.76 2.16
CA LEU A 64 11.36 -36.00 1.16
C LEU A 64 12.35 -35.36 0.17
N LEU A 65 12.50 -36.00 -0.97
CA LEU A 65 13.21 -35.51 -2.14
C LEU A 65 12.38 -34.45 -2.86
N PHE A 66 12.93 -33.27 -2.92
CA PHE A 66 12.58 -32.20 -3.86
C PHE A 66 13.42 -32.44 -5.16
N ASP A 67 13.07 -33.44 -5.94
CA ASP A 67 13.63 -33.60 -7.26
C ASP A 67 12.63 -34.40 -8.08
N ASP A 68 11.85 -33.70 -8.91
CA ASP A 68 11.24 -34.21 -10.13
C ASP A 68 10.64 -33.02 -10.90
N LEU A 69 11.52 -32.28 -11.55
CA LEU A 69 11.17 -31.51 -12.76
C LEU A 69 11.92 -32.19 -13.93
N PRO A 70 11.24 -32.57 -15.01
CA PRO A 70 11.90 -33.16 -16.15
C PRO A 70 12.81 -32.14 -16.85
N PRO A 71 13.93 -32.59 -17.43
CA PRO A 71 14.87 -31.72 -18.14
C PRO A 71 14.23 -31.16 -19.41
N VAL A 72 14.34 -29.85 -19.59
CA VAL A 72 13.96 -29.17 -20.84
C VAL A 72 15.03 -29.51 -21.87
N SER A 73 14.69 -30.34 -22.84
CA SER A 73 15.51 -30.56 -24.04
C SER A 73 15.48 -29.31 -24.91
N SER A 74 16.66 -28.79 -25.19
CA SER A 74 16.92 -27.78 -26.21
C SER A 74 16.72 -28.39 -27.61
N ALA A 75 15.84 -27.77 -28.39
CA ALA A 75 15.79 -27.56 -29.82
C ALA A 75 14.32 -27.49 -30.28
N ASP A 76 13.82 -26.40 -30.73
CA ASP A 76 13.55 -26.13 -32.13
C ASP A 76 13.03 -24.72 -32.35
N SER A 77 13.50 -24.12 -33.41
CA SER A 77 13.11 -22.85 -33.97
C SER A 77 11.73 -22.94 -34.62
N GLY A 78 10.81 -21.97 -34.33
CA GLY A 78 9.67 -21.79 -35.22
C GLY A 78 8.42 -21.21 -34.59
N THR A 79 8.06 -20.04 -35.08
CA THR A 79 6.73 -19.42 -35.17
C THR A 79 6.05 -18.99 -33.85
N GLY A 80 5.95 -17.66 -33.71
CA GLY A 80 5.21 -16.97 -32.67
C GLY A 80 3.75 -17.36 -32.59
N GLY A 81 3.34 -17.83 -31.42
CA GLY A 81 1.95 -17.88 -30.98
C GLY A 81 1.65 -16.66 -30.11
N PRO A 82 0.44 -16.13 -30.19
CA PRO A 82 0.11 -14.90 -29.43
C PRO A 82 0.03 -15.18 -27.93
N LEU A 83 0.65 -14.27 -27.18
CA LEU A 83 0.60 -14.23 -25.72
C LEU A 83 -0.86 -14.01 -25.27
N LEU A 84 -1.30 -14.82 -24.34
CA LEU A 84 -2.64 -14.93 -23.70
C LEU A 84 -3.05 -13.69 -22.88
N PHE A 85 -2.89 -12.47 -23.42
CA PHE A 85 -3.28 -11.24 -22.73
C PHE A 85 -4.06 -10.25 -23.61
N ASP A 86 -4.55 -10.65 -24.79
CA ASP A 86 -5.33 -9.76 -25.65
C ASP A 86 -6.87 -9.88 -25.52
N ASP A 87 -7.37 -10.73 -24.60
CA ASP A 87 -8.82 -10.89 -24.39
C ASP A 87 -9.25 -10.34 -23.02
N LEU A 88 -9.21 -9.02 -22.85
CA LEU A 88 -10.03 -8.32 -21.87
C LEU A 88 -11.10 -7.52 -22.62
N PRO A 89 -12.39 -7.79 -22.38
CA PRO A 89 -13.46 -7.03 -23.00
C PRO A 89 -13.43 -5.58 -22.52
N PRO A 90 -13.80 -4.60 -23.37
CA PRO A 90 -13.86 -3.20 -22.98
C PRO A 90 -14.93 -3.01 -21.91
N ALA A 91 -14.58 -2.26 -20.86
CA ALA A 91 -15.51 -1.85 -19.83
C ALA A 91 -16.68 -1.08 -20.45
N SER A 92 -17.89 -1.61 -20.33
CA SER A 92 -19.13 -0.93 -20.70
C SER A 92 -19.37 0.23 -19.75
N SER A 93 -19.31 1.44 -20.28
CA SER A 93 -19.84 2.64 -19.64
C SER A 93 -21.36 2.58 -19.63
N GLY A 94 -21.96 2.37 -18.46
CA GLY A 94 -23.37 2.50 -18.24
C GLY A 94 -23.68 3.91 -17.75
N ASP A 95 -24.16 4.77 -18.61
CA ASP A 95 -24.83 6.01 -18.22
C ASP A 95 -26.34 5.75 -18.17
N SER A 96 -26.87 5.91 -16.94
CA SER A 96 -28.29 5.98 -16.69
C SER A 96 -28.71 7.45 -16.60
N ALA A 97 -29.47 7.92 -17.53
CA ALA A 97 -30.31 9.10 -17.32
C ALA A 97 -31.66 8.90 -18.00
N SER A 98 -32.66 9.06 -17.20
CA SER A 98 -34.07 8.84 -17.40
C SER A 98 -34.79 9.88 -18.29
N CYS A 99 -35.83 9.37 -18.96
CA CYS A 99 -37.16 9.95 -19.26
C CYS A 99 -37.27 11.28 -20.01
N ILE A 100 -37.99 11.24 -21.10
CA ILE A 100 -39.41 11.62 -21.23
C ILE A 100 -39.88 11.24 -22.62
N THR A 101 -41.07 10.65 -22.66
CA THR A 101 -41.96 10.30 -23.73
C THR A 101 -42.34 11.48 -24.63
N GLU A 102 -42.48 11.22 -25.96
CA GLU A 102 -43.70 11.57 -26.69
C GLU A 102 -43.78 10.82 -28.02
N GLN A 103 -44.94 10.27 -28.27
CA GLN A 103 -45.39 9.59 -29.44
C GLN A 103 -45.59 10.57 -30.61
N VAL A 104 -45.44 10.14 -31.87
CA VAL A 104 -46.51 10.16 -32.87
C VAL A 104 -46.05 9.40 -34.14
N SER A 105 -46.87 8.43 -34.47
CA SER A 105 -47.29 7.74 -35.70
C SER A 105 -46.72 8.11 -37.09
N ALA A 106 -46.29 7.10 -37.82
CA ALA A 106 -47.00 6.33 -38.87
C ALA A 106 -46.64 6.65 -40.33
N VAL A 107 -46.69 5.54 -41.13
CA VAL A 107 -46.85 5.43 -42.60
C VAL A 107 -45.55 5.47 -43.42
N GLY A 108 -44.93 4.41 -43.91
CA GLY A 108 -45.41 3.49 -44.95
C GLY A 108 -44.94 3.92 -46.33
N ASN A 109 -44.03 3.26 -47.01
CA ASN A 109 -44.33 2.59 -48.24
C ASN A 109 -43.11 2.01 -48.99
N HIS A 110 -43.39 0.98 -49.71
CA HIS A 110 -42.61 0.15 -50.62
C HIS A 110 -41.81 0.89 -51.73
N GLY A 111 -40.72 0.24 -52.19
CA GLY A 111 -40.14 0.54 -53.49
C GLY A 111 -38.92 -0.35 -53.83
N LYS A 112 -39.17 -1.29 -54.74
CA LYS A 112 -38.24 -2.24 -55.37
C LYS A 112 -37.13 -1.58 -56.18
N GLY A 113 -35.94 -2.22 -56.16
CA GLY A 113 -35.10 -2.68 -57.23
C GLY A 113 -34.58 -1.69 -58.27
N GLU A 114 -33.29 -1.69 -58.49
CA GLU A 114 -32.67 -2.07 -59.77
C GLU A 114 -31.14 -1.94 -59.71
N LYS A 115 -30.52 -2.94 -60.31
CA LYS A 115 -29.07 -2.98 -60.59
C LYS A 115 -28.73 -2.02 -61.71
N ARG A 116 -27.64 -1.23 -61.61
CA ARG A 116 -26.84 -0.83 -62.77
C ARG A 116 -25.37 -0.73 -62.44
N LYS A 117 -24.61 -1.14 -63.41
CA LYS A 117 -23.16 -1.36 -63.51
C LYS A 117 -22.47 -0.10 -64.04
N VAL A 118 -21.17 0.03 -63.63
CA VAL A 118 -20.00 0.59 -64.33
C VAL A 118 -19.86 2.13 -64.37
N SER A 119 -18.81 2.64 -63.77
CA SER A 119 -17.64 3.16 -64.46
C SER A 119 -16.55 3.58 -63.45
N GLU A 120 -15.31 3.19 -63.72
CA GLU A 120 -14.10 3.61 -63.10
C GLU A 120 -13.84 5.08 -63.43
N GLU A 121 -13.60 5.88 -62.37
CA GLU A 121 -12.83 7.12 -62.47
C GLU A 121 -11.94 7.23 -61.25
N GLU A 122 -10.64 7.26 -61.50
CA GLU A 122 -9.60 7.55 -60.52
C GLU A 122 -9.74 8.99 -60.01
N GLU A 123 -10.01 9.18 -58.75
CA GLU A 123 -9.77 10.43 -58.06
C GLU A 123 -8.82 10.20 -56.88
N ASN A 124 -7.64 10.85 -57.01
CA ASN A 124 -6.68 11.05 -55.95
C ASN A 124 -7.31 11.70 -54.74
N GLY A 125 -7.67 10.91 -53.74
CA GLY A 125 -8.05 11.40 -52.44
C GLY A 125 -6.81 11.49 -51.56
N HIS A 126 -6.30 12.71 -51.36
CA HIS A 126 -5.39 13.02 -50.24
C HIS A 126 -6.05 12.56 -48.92
N GLU A 127 -5.54 11.51 -48.35
CA GLU A 127 -5.79 11.20 -46.92
C GLU A 127 -5.10 12.28 -46.09
N GLU A 128 -5.88 13.25 -45.67
CA GLU A 128 -5.53 14.21 -44.65
C GLU A 128 -5.36 13.45 -43.32
N LEU A 129 -4.13 13.09 -42.98
CA LEU A 129 -3.72 12.62 -41.69
C LEU A 129 -4.13 13.69 -40.67
N VAL A 130 -5.27 13.48 -40.02
CA VAL A 130 -5.67 14.23 -38.83
C VAL A 130 -4.68 13.88 -37.75
N GLU A 131 -3.57 14.59 -37.70
CA GLU A 131 -2.72 14.67 -36.52
C GLU A 131 -3.59 15.08 -35.35
N LYS A 132 -3.89 14.09 -34.47
CA LYS A 132 -4.40 14.39 -33.14
C LYS A 132 -3.38 15.26 -32.44
N LYS A 133 -3.54 16.57 -32.57
CA LYS A 133 -2.87 17.57 -31.75
C LYS A 133 -3.06 17.18 -30.31
N VAL A 134 -2.05 16.53 -29.74
CA VAL A 134 -1.89 16.43 -28.30
C VAL A 134 -1.75 17.86 -27.81
N CYS A 135 -2.83 18.43 -27.27
CA CYS A 135 -2.77 19.69 -26.57
C CYS A 135 -1.78 19.51 -25.42
N LYS A 136 -0.54 19.97 -25.61
CA LYS A 136 0.36 20.26 -24.51
C LYS A 136 -0.35 21.31 -23.66
N ALA A 137 -1.02 20.88 -22.60
CA ALA A 137 -1.45 21.76 -21.54
C ALA A 137 -0.16 22.42 -21.02
N SER A 138 -0.04 23.73 -21.19
CA SER A 138 1.06 24.56 -20.71
C SER A 138 0.97 24.78 -19.20
N GLY A 139 0.76 23.70 -18.43
CA GLY A 139 0.85 23.68 -16.97
C GLY A 139 2.16 23.03 -16.60
N GLY A 140 2.96 23.68 -15.73
CA GLY A 140 4.19 23.13 -15.20
C GLY A 140 3.98 21.74 -14.57
N ILE A 141 5.08 21.04 -14.29
CA ILE A 141 5.05 19.76 -13.58
C ILE A 141 4.83 20.06 -12.09
N PHE A 142 3.85 19.37 -11.50
CA PHE A 142 3.54 19.50 -10.07
C PHE A 142 4.70 18.99 -9.22
N GLY A 143 5.11 19.77 -8.21
CA GLY A 143 5.99 19.29 -7.15
C GLY A 143 5.28 18.26 -6.28
N LEU A 144 5.99 17.21 -5.86
CA LEU A 144 5.47 16.21 -4.94
C LEU A 144 6.40 16.12 -3.73
N LYS A 145 5.81 16.21 -2.53
CA LYS A 145 6.54 16.09 -1.27
C LYS A 145 5.79 15.20 -0.28
N GLY A 146 6.43 14.11 0.15
CA GLY A 146 5.86 13.12 1.05
C GLY A 146 6.13 13.44 2.52
N TYR A 147 5.18 13.08 3.36
CA TYR A 147 5.22 13.12 4.84
C TYR A 147 4.61 11.84 5.36
N MET A 148 5.07 11.39 6.55
CA MET A 148 4.62 10.12 7.09
C MET A 148 4.42 10.17 8.60
N ALA A 149 3.66 9.20 9.11
CA ALA A 149 3.59 8.86 10.51
C ALA A 149 3.31 7.36 10.67
N GLU A 150 3.89 6.77 11.70
CA GLU A 150 3.71 5.38 12.08
C GLU A 150 3.30 5.29 13.54
N ARG A 151 2.45 4.32 13.86
CA ARG A 151 2.10 3.94 15.22
C ARG A 151 2.01 2.42 15.30
N LYS A 152 2.63 1.86 16.31
CA LYS A 152 2.65 0.41 16.52
C LYS A 152 1.27 -0.17 16.89
N GLY A 153 0.38 0.66 17.48
CA GLY A 153 -0.86 0.15 18.06
C GLY A 153 -0.60 -0.77 19.25
N GLU A 154 -1.39 -1.80 19.36
CA GLU A 154 -1.27 -2.82 20.41
C GLU A 154 -0.36 -4.00 20.02
N ARG A 155 0.16 -4.01 18.80
CA ARG A 155 1.05 -5.07 18.31
C ARG A 155 2.39 -5.06 19.05
N GLU A 156 3.06 -6.21 19.15
CA GLU A 156 4.39 -6.31 19.76
C GLU A 156 5.47 -5.62 18.93
N GLU A 157 5.35 -5.71 17.61
CA GLU A 157 6.31 -5.16 16.64
C GLU A 157 5.64 -4.25 15.62
N MET A 158 6.43 -3.33 15.05
CA MET A 158 6.08 -2.55 13.87
C MET A 158 6.47 -3.37 12.63
N GLN A 159 5.49 -4.03 12.01
CA GLN A 159 5.69 -4.88 10.84
C GLN A 159 5.49 -4.11 9.52
N ASP A 160 4.90 -2.91 9.59
CA ASP A 160 4.79 -2.03 8.44
C ASP A 160 6.14 -1.44 8.04
N ALA A 161 6.23 -1.05 6.79
CA ALA A 161 7.32 -0.25 6.24
C ALA A 161 6.79 0.77 5.22
N HIS A 162 7.59 1.79 4.92
CA HIS A 162 7.23 2.79 3.92
C HIS A 162 8.44 3.28 3.15
N VAL A 163 8.20 3.92 2.01
CA VAL A 163 9.22 4.59 1.19
C VAL A 163 8.69 5.93 0.69
N ILE A 164 9.50 6.98 0.86
CA ILE A 164 9.24 8.33 0.36
C ILE A 164 10.46 8.80 -0.43
N LEU A 165 10.34 8.86 -1.74
CA LEU A 165 11.36 9.34 -2.66
C LEU A 165 10.74 10.44 -3.51
N ASN A 166 10.91 11.69 -3.07
CA ASN A 166 10.30 12.87 -3.68
C ASN A 166 10.78 13.12 -5.11
N ASP A 167 12.00 12.69 -5.41
CA ASP A 167 12.62 12.76 -6.73
C ASP A 167 13.64 11.64 -6.89
N ILE A 168 13.46 10.79 -7.90
CA ILE A 168 14.37 9.72 -8.30
C ILE A 168 14.73 9.85 -9.79
N THR A 169 14.64 11.05 -10.31
CA THR A 169 14.87 11.33 -11.72
C THR A 169 16.29 10.97 -12.14
N GLU A 170 17.26 11.33 -11.32
CA GLU A 170 18.68 11.04 -11.59
C GLU A 170 18.99 9.55 -11.56
N GLU A 171 18.41 8.81 -10.62
CA GLU A 171 18.60 7.37 -10.47
C GLU A 171 17.98 6.57 -11.62
N CYS A 172 16.95 7.14 -12.26
CA CYS A 172 16.29 6.53 -13.41
C CYS A 172 16.98 6.81 -14.75
N ARG A 173 18.02 7.65 -14.78
CA ARG A 173 18.72 8.02 -16.05
C ARG A 173 19.41 6.81 -16.72
N PRO A 174 19.51 6.81 -18.07
CA PRO A 174 18.99 7.81 -19.02
C PRO A 174 17.49 7.66 -19.24
N LEU A 175 16.75 8.78 -19.10
CA LEU A 175 15.30 8.82 -19.26
C LEU A 175 14.87 8.96 -20.73
N PRO A 176 13.68 8.45 -21.10
CA PRO A 176 13.01 8.83 -22.33
C PRO A 176 12.85 10.35 -22.42
N PRO A 177 13.00 10.97 -23.62
CA PRO A 177 12.91 12.42 -23.78
C PRO A 177 11.58 13.03 -23.32
N GLN A 178 10.53 12.20 -23.25
CA GLN A 178 9.19 12.62 -22.84
C GLN A 178 9.02 12.71 -21.31
N ILE A 179 9.99 12.22 -20.52
CA ILE A 179 9.93 12.16 -19.06
C ILE A 179 10.92 13.17 -18.48
N THR A 180 10.41 14.03 -17.60
CA THR A 180 11.20 15.09 -16.98
C THR A 180 11.43 14.81 -15.50
N ARG A 181 10.44 14.20 -14.82
CA ARG A 181 10.49 13.95 -13.37
C ARG A 181 9.88 12.60 -13.01
N VAL A 182 10.52 11.93 -12.06
CA VAL A 182 10.04 10.67 -11.48
C VAL A 182 10.07 10.76 -9.95
N SER A 183 8.97 10.37 -9.30
CA SER A 183 8.88 10.30 -7.82
C SER A 183 8.23 8.97 -7.42
N TYR A 184 8.56 8.47 -6.22
CA TYR A 184 8.06 7.18 -5.74
C TYR A 184 7.65 7.23 -4.27
N PHE A 185 6.47 6.71 -3.96
CA PHE A 185 5.90 6.63 -2.60
C PHE A 185 5.26 5.27 -2.40
N ALA A 186 5.48 4.65 -1.25
CA ALA A 186 4.92 3.33 -0.97
C ALA A 186 4.67 3.08 0.51
N VAL A 187 3.68 2.21 0.78
CA VAL A 187 3.37 1.62 2.08
C VAL A 187 3.33 0.10 1.92
N PHE A 188 3.92 -0.60 2.88
CA PHE A 188 4.03 -2.05 2.95
C PHE A 188 3.52 -2.50 4.32
N ASP A 189 2.37 -3.14 4.36
CA ASP A 189 1.76 -3.70 5.56
C ASP A 189 2.26 -5.15 5.70
N GLY A 190 3.10 -5.37 6.71
CA GLY A 190 3.77 -6.64 6.94
C GLY A 190 2.97 -7.56 7.87
N HIS A 191 3.01 -8.85 7.59
CA HIS A 191 2.40 -9.86 8.44
C HIS A 191 3.27 -11.12 8.59
N GLY A 192 3.11 -11.82 9.70
CA GLY A 192 3.93 -13.00 10.01
C GLY A 192 5.40 -12.70 10.29
N GLY A 193 5.75 -11.43 10.45
CA GLY A 193 7.08 -10.89 10.72
C GLY A 193 7.38 -9.62 9.92
N VAL A 194 8.54 -9.02 10.19
CA VAL A 194 8.96 -7.72 9.62
C VAL A 194 9.76 -7.86 8.30
N ARG A 195 10.14 -9.09 7.93
CA ARG A 195 11.17 -9.29 6.88
C ARG A 195 10.65 -8.98 5.48
N ALA A 196 9.41 -9.39 5.17
CA ALA A 196 8.83 -9.18 3.85
C ALA A 196 8.58 -7.69 3.58
N SER A 197 8.01 -6.94 4.52
CA SER A 197 7.76 -5.51 4.37
C SER A 197 9.05 -4.71 4.27
N LYS A 198 10.05 -4.99 5.12
CA LYS A 198 11.37 -4.35 5.07
C LYS A 198 12.12 -4.68 3.78
N PHE A 199 12.08 -5.95 3.34
CA PHE A 199 12.70 -6.35 2.08
C PHE A 199 12.04 -5.65 0.89
N ALA A 200 10.71 -5.60 0.86
CA ALA A 200 9.97 -4.90 -0.19
C ALA A 200 10.28 -3.40 -0.20
N ALA A 201 10.33 -2.75 0.95
CA ALA A 201 10.69 -1.34 1.08
C ALA A 201 12.12 -1.05 0.58
N GLN A 202 13.06 -1.95 0.82
CA GLN A 202 14.44 -1.81 0.36
C GLN A 202 14.63 -2.10 -1.13
N ASN A 203 13.91 -3.08 -1.69
CA ASN A 203 14.23 -3.64 -2.99
C ASN A 203 13.24 -3.28 -4.11
N LEU A 204 11.94 -3.06 -3.84
CA LEU A 204 10.94 -2.83 -4.90
C LEU A 204 11.27 -1.58 -5.73
N HIS A 205 11.58 -0.45 -5.08
CA HIS A 205 11.97 0.77 -5.79
C HIS A 205 13.31 0.63 -6.51
N GLN A 206 14.26 -0.14 -5.96
CA GLN A 206 15.54 -0.43 -6.61
C GLN A 206 15.33 -1.26 -7.89
N ASN A 207 14.47 -2.28 -7.82
CA ASN A 207 14.08 -3.09 -8.97
C ASN A 207 13.38 -2.25 -10.03
N LEU A 208 12.51 -1.31 -9.60
CA LEU A 208 11.85 -0.35 -10.48
C LEU A 208 12.87 0.54 -11.21
N ILE A 209 13.82 1.15 -10.50
CA ILE A 209 14.85 2.01 -11.07
C ILE A 209 15.70 1.23 -12.09
N ARG A 210 16.12 0.00 -11.75
CA ARG A 210 16.91 -0.85 -12.66
C ARG A 210 16.16 -1.19 -13.95
N LYS A 211 14.84 -1.39 -13.89
CA LYS A 211 13.97 -1.77 -15.00
C LYS A 211 13.30 -0.56 -15.67
N PHE A 212 13.52 0.65 -15.15
CA PHE A 212 12.89 1.85 -15.69
C PHE A 212 13.25 2.03 -17.16
N PRO A 213 12.31 2.47 -18.02
CA PRO A 213 12.54 2.60 -19.46
C PRO A 213 13.69 3.56 -19.73
N LYS A 214 14.60 3.13 -20.61
CA LYS A 214 15.78 3.88 -21.02
C LYS A 214 15.71 4.21 -22.51
N GLY A 215 16.07 5.45 -22.88
CA GLY A 215 16.05 5.90 -24.26
C GLY A 215 14.63 6.13 -24.81
N GLU A 216 14.50 6.11 -26.13
CA GLU A 216 13.22 6.34 -26.79
C GLU A 216 12.25 5.17 -26.60
N VAL A 217 11.01 5.47 -26.26
CA VAL A 217 9.92 4.50 -26.09
C VAL A 217 8.70 4.90 -26.92
N VAL A 218 8.07 3.92 -27.54
CA VAL A 218 6.85 4.15 -28.35
C VAL A 218 5.67 4.59 -27.47
N SER A 219 5.57 4.01 -26.25
CA SER A 219 4.51 4.34 -25.30
C SER A 219 5.06 4.31 -23.88
N VAL A 220 5.20 5.49 -23.28
CA VAL A 220 5.61 5.64 -21.87
C VAL A 220 4.67 4.86 -20.96
N GLU A 221 3.35 4.95 -21.17
CA GLU A 221 2.37 4.28 -20.32
C GLU A 221 2.54 2.76 -20.30
N LYS A 222 2.58 2.13 -21.50
CA LYS A 222 2.73 0.67 -21.58
C LYS A 222 4.05 0.21 -20.97
N THR A 223 5.12 0.94 -21.24
CA THR A 223 6.45 0.59 -20.76
C THR A 223 6.58 0.74 -19.23
N VAL A 224 6.04 1.83 -18.66
CA VAL A 224 6.02 2.04 -17.19
C VAL A 224 5.17 0.98 -16.49
N LYS A 225 3.99 0.63 -17.04
CA LYS A 225 3.15 -0.45 -16.49
C LYS A 225 3.89 -1.78 -16.48
N ARG A 226 4.57 -2.14 -17.57
CA ARG A 226 5.37 -3.36 -17.63
C ARG A 226 6.52 -3.34 -16.63
N CYS A 227 7.23 -2.21 -16.52
CA CYS A 227 8.30 -2.03 -15.55
C CYS A 227 7.82 -2.28 -14.10
N LEU A 228 6.64 -1.77 -13.73
CA LEU A 228 6.03 -2.03 -12.43
C LEU A 228 5.74 -3.53 -12.24
N LEU A 229 5.06 -4.19 -13.18
CA LEU A 229 4.75 -5.62 -13.10
C LEU A 229 6.01 -6.48 -12.93
N ASP A 230 7.03 -6.22 -13.74
CA ASP A 230 8.31 -6.94 -13.71
C ASP A 230 9.08 -6.68 -12.41
N SER A 231 8.91 -5.48 -11.80
CA SER A 231 9.55 -5.13 -10.52
C SER A 231 8.90 -5.86 -9.34
N PHE A 232 7.56 -5.92 -9.30
CA PHE A 232 6.84 -6.67 -8.27
C PHE A 232 7.18 -8.16 -8.33
N LYS A 233 7.12 -8.75 -9.52
CA LYS A 233 7.47 -10.15 -9.75
C LYS A 233 8.89 -10.45 -9.26
N HIS A 234 9.86 -9.65 -9.70
CA HIS A 234 11.26 -9.86 -9.34
C HIS A 234 11.51 -9.71 -7.84
N THR A 235 10.89 -8.72 -7.19
CA THR A 235 11.01 -8.54 -5.74
C THR A 235 10.45 -9.72 -4.95
N ASP A 236 9.30 -10.28 -5.38
CA ASP A 236 8.71 -11.46 -4.75
C ASP A 236 9.61 -12.68 -4.93
N GLU A 237 10.11 -12.92 -6.14
CA GLU A 237 11.02 -14.04 -6.45
C GLU A 237 12.32 -13.97 -5.63
N GLU A 238 12.94 -12.79 -5.53
CA GLU A 238 14.15 -12.57 -4.73
C GLU A 238 13.89 -12.84 -3.24
N PHE A 239 12.78 -12.31 -2.70
CA PHE A 239 12.41 -12.55 -1.30
C PHE A 239 12.15 -14.03 -1.03
N LEU A 240 11.35 -14.71 -1.87
CA LEU A 240 11.03 -16.13 -1.71
C LEU A 240 12.27 -17.01 -1.79
N LYS A 241 13.21 -16.70 -2.68
CA LYS A 241 14.51 -17.39 -2.76
C LYS A 241 15.28 -17.25 -1.46
N GLN A 242 15.35 -16.04 -0.90
CA GLN A 242 16.02 -15.80 0.38
C GLN A 242 15.28 -16.48 1.53
N ALA A 243 13.94 -16.38 1.58
CA ALA A 243 13.11 -16.95 2.63
C ALA A 243 13.22 -18.49 2.68
N SER A 244 13.23 -19.16 1.51
CA SER A 244 13.33 -20.62 1.42
C SER A 244 14.72 -21.17 1.79
N SER A 245 15.77 -20.35 1.68
CA SER A 245 17.14 -20.75 2.08
C SER A 245 17.35 -20.77 3.59
N GLN A 246 16.43 -20.20 4.36
CA GLN A 246 16.54 -20.13 5.83
C GLN A 246 16.04 -21.41 6.51
N LYS A 247 16.55 -21.66 7.72
CA LYS A 247 16.14 -22.79 8.55
C LYS A 247 15.76 -22.31 9.95
N PRO A 248 14.47 -22.26 10.32
CA PRO A 248 13.29 -22.57 9.51
C PRO A 248 13.08 -21.53 8.39
N ALA A 249 12.44 -21.93 7.30
CA ALA A 249 12.07 -21.02 6.22
C ALA A 249 11.18 -19.90 6.73
N TRP A 250 11.38 -18.68 6.23
CA TRP A 250 10.56 -17.53 6.60
C TRP A 250 9.14 -17.66 6.02
N LYS A 251 8.16 -17.24 6.79
CA LYS A 251 6.75 -17.31 6.42
C LYS A 251 6.11 -15.93 6.26
N ASP A 252 6.91 -14.90 6.39
CA ASP A 252 6.51 -13.50 6.32
C ASP A 252 5.87 -13.18 4.96
N GLY A 253 4.89 -12.30 5.01
CA GLY A 253 4.28 -11.68 3.84
C GLY A 253 4.12 -10.19 4.03
N SER A 254 3.83 -9.49 2.94
CA SER A 254 3.54 -8.05 2.97
C SER A 254 2.64 -7.63 1.82
N THR A 255 1.72 -6.71 2.09
CA THR A 255 1.09 -5.91 1.05
C THR A 255 2.12 -4.98 0.40
N ALA A 256 1.77 -4.36 -0.72
CA ALA A 256 2.56 -3.30 -1.33
C ALA A 256 1.66 -2.36 -2.12
N THR A 257 1.41 -1.18 -1.59
CA THR A 257 0.69 -0.11 -2.29
C THR A 257 1.67 1.00 -2.62
N CYS A 258 1.96 1.20 -3.91
CA CYS A 258 2.87 2.25 -4.33
C CYS A 258 2.28 3.19 -5.37
N VAL A 259 2.77 4.43 -5.36
CA VAL A 259 2.48 5.48 -6.33
C VAL A 259 3.80 5.89 -6.98
N LEU A 260 3.93 5.58 -8.26
CA LEU A 260 4.98 6.07 -9.12
C LEU A 260 4.43 7.27 -9.90
N ALA A 261 4.98 8.44 -9.67
CA ALA A 261 4.65 9.63 -10.43
C ALA A 261 5.67 9.83 -11.54
N VAL A 262 5.20 9.92 -12.78
CA VAL A 262 5.98 10.26 -13.95
C VAL A 262 5.40 11.56 -14.52
N ASP A 263 6.10 12.66 -14.33
CA ASP A 263 5.60 14.01 -14.56
C ASP A 263 4.27 14.23 -13.79
N ASN A 264 3.19 14.55 -14.51
CA ASN A 264 1.86 14.77 -13.92
C ASN A 264 0.96 13.51 -13.99
N ILE A 265 1.53 12.33 -14.24
CA ILE A 265 0.79 11.07 -14.31
C ILE A 265 1.18 10.18 -13.14
N LEU A 266 0.19 9.77 -12.37
CA LEU A 266 0.35 8.78 -11.32
C LEU A 266 0.09 7.38 -11.88
N TYR A 267 0.98 6.45 -11.59
CA TYR A 267 0.79 5.00 -11.75
C TYR A 267 0.71 4.38 -10.36
N ILE A 268 -0.46 3.92 -10.01
CA ILE A 268 -0.73 3.30 -8.70
C ILE A 268 -0.68 1.79 -8.90
N ALA A 269 0.31 1.14 -8.29
CA ALA A 269 0.40 -0.31 -8.25
C ALA A 269 0.01 -0.79 -6.85
N ASN A 270 -1.08 -1.57 -6.77
CA ASN A 270 -1.63 -2.06 -5.52
C ASN A 270 -1.58 -3.57 -5.44
N LEU A 271 -1.13 -4.09 -4.32
CA LEU A 271 -1.03 -5.50 -3.96
C LEU A 271 -1.45 -5.67 -2.50
N GLY A 272 -2.60 -6.28 -2.23
CA GLY A 272 -3.16 -6.43 -0.88
C GLY A 272 -4.26 -5.42 -0.58
N ASP A 273 -4.46 -5.08 0.69
CA ASP A 273 -5.59 -4.32 1.21
C ASP A 273 -5.23 -2.94 1.78
N SER A 274 -3.96 -2.56 1.76
CA SER A 274 -3.55 -1.15 1.90
C SER A 274 -4.14 -0.30 0.79
N ARG A 275 -4.37 1.01 1.03
CA ARG A 275 -5.10 1.86 0.07
C ARG A 275 -4.32 3.11 -0.33
N ALA A 276 -4.53 3.53 -1.58
CA ALA A 276 -4.13 4.83 -2.11
C ALA A 276 -5.37 5.66 -2.44
N ILE A 277 -5.39 6.91 -1.99
CA ILE A 277 -6.52 7.84 -2.10
C ILE A 277 -6.02 9.20 -2.57
N LEU A 278 -6.77 9.85 -3.46
CA LEU A 278 -6.49 11.22 -3.92
C LEU A 278 -7.55 12.18 -3.37
N CYS A 279 -7.07 13.21 -2.69
CA CYS A 279 -7.93 14.34 -2.29
C CYS A 279 -8.06 15.32 -3.46
N ARG A 280 -9.24 15.37 -4.07
CA ARG A 280 -9.57 16.27 -5.20
C ARG A 280 -10.68 17.24 -4.82
N TYR A 281 -10.50 18.52 -5.18
CA TYR A 281 -11.55 19.53 -5.04
C TYR A 281 -12.54 19.40 -6.19
N ASN A 282 -13.82 19.17 -5.87
CA ASN A 282 -14.90 19.18 -6.84
C ASN A 282 -15.48 20.59 -6.92
N LYS A 283 -15.39 21.22 -8.11
CA LYS A 283 -15.86 22.59 -8.35
C LYS A 283 -17.38 22.71 -8.30
N GLU A 284 -18.10 21.66 -8.68
CA GLU A 284 -19.57 21.67 -8.70
C GLU A 284 -20.15 21.61 -7.28
N SER A 285 -19.67 20.68 -6.47
CA SER A 285 -20.10 20.55 -5.07
C SER A 285 -19.38 21.51 -4.12
N GLN A 286 -18.33 22.20 -4.58
CA GLN A 286 -17.42 23.03 -3.78
C GLN A 286 -16.83 22.34 -2.55
N LYS A 287 -16.61 21.03 -2.66
CA LYS A 287 -16.10 20.18 -1.59
C LYS A 287 -14.89 19.38 -2.07
N HIS A 288 -14.05 18.99 -1.12
CA HIS A 288 -13.04 18.00 -1.37
C HIS A 288 -13.65 16.59 -1.30
N THR A 289 -13.26 15.72 -2.21
CA THR A 289 -13.68 14.32 -2.28
C THR A 289 -12.48 13.41 -2.17
N ALA A 290 -12.68 12.24 -1.58
CA ALA A 290 -11.70 11.17 -1.52
C ALA A 290 -11.91 10.23 -2.72
N LEU A 291 -10.99 10.27 -3.68
CA LEU A 291 -11.03 9.39 -4.85
C LEU A 291 -10.16 8.15 -4.58
N SER A 292 -10.77 6.98 -4.58
CA SER A 292 -10.02 5.71 -4.47
C SER A 292 -9.17 5.48 -5.71
N LEU A 293 -7.85 5.43 -5.50
CA LEU A 293 -6.87 5.13 -6.53
C LEU A 293 -6.52 3.65 -6.59
N SER A 294 -6.80 2.87 -5.56
CA SER A 294 -6.59 1.42 -5.49
C SER A 294 -7.91 0.68 -5.19
N LYS A 295 -7.92 -0.62 -5.48
CA LYS A 295 -8.94 -1.58 -5.06
C LYS A 295 -8.26 -2.63 -4.20
N GLU A 296 -8.85 -3.00 -3.08
CA GLU A 296 -8.31 -4.03 -2.19
C GLU A 296 -8.31 -5.41 -2.85
N HIS A 297 -7.38 -6.25 -2.43
CA HIS A 297 -7.33 -7.66 -2.82
C HIS A 297 -7.73 -8.53 -1.63
N ASN A 298 -9.04 -8.66 -1.43
CA ASN A 298 -9.63 -9.47 -0.37
C ASN A 298 -10.02 -10.85 -0.93
N PRO A 299 -9.70 -11.96 -0.23
CA PRO A 299 -10.03 -13.32 -0.67
C PRO A 299 -11.52 -13.56 -0.93
N THR A 300 -12.42 -12.77 -0.33
CA THR A 300 -13.87 -12.88 -0.52
C THR A 300 -14.36 -12.31 -1.85
N GLN A 301 -13.59 -11.44 -2.50
CA GLN A 301 -13.93 -10.89 -3.80
C GLN A 301 -14.00 -12.01 -4.86
N TYR A 302 -14.97 -11.92 -5.75
CA TYR A 302 -15.27 -12.99 -6.68
C TYR A 302 -14.07 -13.44 -7.51
N GLU A 303 -13.37 -12.51 -8.15
CA GLU A 303 -12.21 -12.81 -9.01
C GLU A 303 -11.03 -13.42 -8.22
N GLU A 304 -10.78 -12.87 -7.03
CA GLU A 304 -9.73 -13.36 -6.13
C GLU A 304 -10.05 -14.77 -5.64
N ARG A 305 -11.30 -15.00 -5.21
CA ARG A 305 -11.77 -16.31 -4.75
C ARG A 305 -11.73 -17.36 -5.86
N MET A 306 -12.15 -16.99 -7.06
CA MET A 306 -12.11 -17.92 -8.20
C MET A 306 -10.68 -18.31 -8.57
N ARG A 307 -9.73 -17.37 -8.52
CA ARG A 307 -8.32 -17.66 -8.76
C ARG A 307 -7.78 -18.63 -7.70
N ILE A 308 -8.05 -18.37 -6.41
CA ILE A 308 -7.64 -19.22 -5.29
C ILE A 308 -8.20 -20.63 -5.46
N GLN A 309 -9.49 -20.77 -5.76
CA GLN A 309 -10.14 -22.07 -5.98
C GLN A 309 -9.57 -22.81 -7.20
N LYS A 310 -9.33 -22.10 -8.30
CA LYS A 310 -8.71 -22.69 -9.51
C LYS A 310 -7.29 -23.22 -9.24
N ALA A 311 -6.57 -22.60 -8.32
CA ALA A 311 -5.24 -23.04 -7.89
C ALA A 311 -5.28 -24.17 -6.84
N GLY A 312 -6.47 -24.71 -6.52
CA GLY A 312 -6.63 -25.77 -5.50
C GLY A 312 -6.69 -25.26 -4.06
N GLY A 313 -6.65 -23.94 -3.86
CA GLY A 313 -6.88 -23.33 -2.54
C GLY A 313 -8.38 -23.21 -2.21
N ASN A 314 -8.67 -22.78 -1.00
CA ASN A 314 -10.03 -22.45 -0.57
C ASN A 314 -10.06 -21.15 0.25
N VAL A 315 -11.23 -20.55 0.35
CA VAL A 315 -11.46 -19.38 1.21
C VAL A 315 -12.46 -19.80 2.30
N ARG A 316 -12.02 -19.70 3.55
CA ARG A 316 -12.84 -19.95 4.75
C ARG A 316 -12.74 -18.74 5.66
N ASP A 317 -13.85 -18.28 6.20
CA ASP A 317 -13.96 -17.13 7.11
C ASP A 317 -13.26 -15.88 6.58
N GLY A 318 -13.37 -15.65 5.26
CA GLY A 318 -12.75 -14.50 4.58
C GLY A 318 -11.25 -14.65 4.31
N ARG A 319 -10.63 -15.77 4.66
CA ARG A 319 -9.18 -15.99 4.63
C ARG A 319 -8.78 -17.13 3.69
N VAL A 320 -7.63 -17.01 3.03
CA VAL A 320 -7.04 -18.09 2.24
C VAL A 320 -6.64 -19.22 3.19
N LEU A 321 -7.13 -20.43 2.94
CA LEU A 321 -6.97 -21.62 3.78
C LEU A 321 -7.39 -21.40 5.25
N GLY A 322 -8.26 -20.40 5.51
CA GLY A 322 -8.70 -20.02 6.86
C GLY A 322 -7.68 -19.25 7.68
N VAL A 323 -6.59 -18.78 7.10
CA VAL A 323 -5.46 -18.13 7.80
C VAL A 323 -5.11 -16.75 7.24
N LEU A 324 -4.79 -16.63 5.95
CA LEU A 324 -4.27 -15.40 5.35
C LEU A 324 -5.39 -14.46 4.92
N GLU A 325 -5.37 -13.21 5.41
CA GLU A 325 -6.40 -12.19 5.17
C GLU A 325 -6.36 -11.60 3.75
N VAL A 326 -5.20 -11.61 3.12
CA VAL A 326 -5.00 -11.04 1.78
C VAL A 326 -4.93 -12.12 0.71
N SER A 327 -5.37 -11.81 -0.50
CA SER A 327 -5.32 -12.71 -1.67
C SER A 327 -4.12 -12.48 -2.56
N ARG A 328 -3.38 -11.37 -2.33
CA ARG A 328 -2.15 -11.02 -3.05
C ARG A 328 -1.15 -10.40 -2.08
N SER A 329 0.12 -10.80 -2.18
CA SER A 329 1.21 -10.33 -1.31
C SER A 329 2.58 -10.57 -1.94
N ILE A 330 3.60 -9.86 -1.43
CA ILE A 330 5.01 -10.24 -1.55
C ILE A 330 5.31 -11.21 -0.41
N GLY A 331 6.07 -12.27 -0.66
CA GLY A 331 6.31 -13.32 0.32
C GLY A 331 5.19 -14.35 0.39
N ASP A 332 4.83 -14.81 1.57
CA ASP A 332 3.79 -15.82 1.78
C ASP A 332 4.00 -17.10 0.95
N GLY A 333 5.24 -17.58 0.86
CA GLY A 333 5.64 -18.68 -0.01
C GLY A 333 4.77 -19.93 0.12
N GLN A 334 4.30 -20.21 1.33
CA GLN A 334 3.42 -21.35 1.63
C GLN A 334 2.05 -21.27 0.95
N TYR A 335 1.57 -20.06 0.61
CA TYR A 335 0.25 -19.84 -0.01
C TYR A 335 0.31 -19.62 -1.52
N LYS A 336 1.50 -19.47 -2.12
CA LYS A 336 1.64 -19.24 -3.58
C LYS A 336 1.00 -20.37 -4.40
N ARG A 337 1.16 -21.63 -3.97
CA ARG A 337 0.54 -22.79 -4.63
C ARG A 337 -0.99 -22.82 -4.47
N SER A 338 -1.52 -22.10 -3.49
CA SER A 338 -2.97 -21.99 -3.23
C SER A 338 -3.59 -20.74 -3.87
N GLY A 339 -2.89 -20.08 -4.80
CA GLY A 339 -3.43 -18.98 -5.59
C GLY A 339 -3.17 -17.59 -5.04
N VAL A 340 -2.32 -17.41 -4.01
CA VAL A 340 -1.82 -16.10 -3.61
C VAL A 340 -0.74 -15.68 -4.62
N ILE A 341 -0.89 -14.49 -5.20
CA ILE A 341 0.01 -13.99 -6.26
C ILE A 341 0.65 -12.65 -5.88
N SER A 342 1.73 -12.30 -6.56
CA SER A 342 2.43 -11.01 -6.40
C SER A 342 2.20 -10.02 -7.56
N VAL A 343 1.13 -10.24 -8.35
CA VAL A 343 0.77 -9.38 -9.47
C VAL A 343 -0.10 -8.24 -8.98
N PRO A 344 0.37 -6.97 -9.05
CA PRO A 344 -0.41 -5.82 -8.62
C PRO A 344 -1.46 -5.43 -9.67
N ASP A 345 -2.54 -4.81 -9.21
CA ASP A 345 -3.39 -4.01 -10.09
C ASP A 345 -2.72 -2.65 -10.34
N ILE A 346 -2.73 -2.19 -11.59
CA ILE A 346 -2.13 -0.91 -11.97
C ILE A 346 -3.18 0.04 -12.52
N LYS A 347 -3.39 1.15 -11.81
CA LYS A 347 -4.29 2.23 -12.21
C LYS A 347 -3.48 3.47 -12.63
N ARG A 348 -3.94 4.17 -13.66
CA ARG A 348 -3.37 5.45 -14.10
C ARG A 348 -4.29 6.59 -13.67
N CYS A 349 -3.72 7.67 -13.15
CA CYS A 349 -4.45 8.89 -12.79
C CYS A 349 -3.66 10.12 -13.24
N GLN A 350 -4.32 11.04 -13.97
CA GLN A 350 -3.75 12.34 -14.34
C GLN A 350 -3.96 13.33 -13.21
N LEU A 351 -2.88 13.97 -12.75
CA LEU A 351 -2.96 15.09 -11.81
C LEU A 351 -3.54 16.33 -12.46
N THR A 352 -4.27 17.09 -11.69
CA THR A 352 -4.91 18.35 -12.07
C THR A 352 -4.71 19.41 -10.99
N HIS A 353 -4.95 20.68 -11.30
CA HIS A 353 -4.89 21.78 -10.33
C HIS A 353 -5.94 21.68 -9.20
N ASN A 354 -6.89 20.77 -9.31
CA ASN A 354 -7.87 20.52 -8.25
C ASN A 354 -7.39 19.52 -7.19
N ASP A 355 -6.25 18.84 -7.43
CA ASP A 355 -5.69 17.85 -6.54
C ASP A 355 -4.89 18.50 -5.42
N ARG A 356 -5.06 18.04 -4.20
CA ARG A 356 -4.43 18.62 -3.00
C ARG A 356 -3.32 17.76 -2.45
N PHE A 357 -3.60 16.49 -2.26
CA PHE A 357 -2.64 15.51 -1.78
C PHE A 357 -3.07 14.09 -2.13
N ILE A 358 -2.10 13.19 -2.14
CA ILE A 358 -2.31 11.74 -2.22
C ILE A 358 -2.08 11.18 -0.81
N MET A 359 -2.88 10.21 -0.38
CA MET A 359 -2.70 9.49 0.88
C MET A 359 -2.55 8.00 0.59
N LEU A 360 -1.49 7.38 1.14
CA LEU A 360 -1.32 5.94 1.19
C LEU A 360 -1.36 5.52 2.65
N ALA A 361 -2.08 4.46 2.98
CA ALA A 361 -2.09 3.92 4.33
C ALA A 361 -2.39 2.42 4.33
N CYS A 362 -1.94 1.75 5.40
CA CYS A 362 -2.27 0.36 5.69
C CYS A 362 -3.71 0.20 6.17
N ASP A 363 -4.18 -1.03 6.29
CA ASP A 363 -5.53 -1.35 6.74
C ASP A 363 -5.81 -0.92 8.19
N GLY A 364 -4.75 -0.84 9.05
CA GLY A 364 -4.87 -0.35 10.42
C GLY A 364 -5.46 1.07 10.53
N LEU A 365 -5.27 1.94 9.52
CA LEU A 365 -5.99 3.20 9.44
C LEU A 365 -7.46 2.97 9.05
N PHE A 366 -7.71 2.17 8.01
CA PHE A 366 -9.02 2.04 7.39
C PHE A 366 -9.99 1.12 8.15
N LYS A 367 -9.50 0.39 9.17
CA LYS A 367 -10.34 -0.31 10.14
C LYS A 367 -11.17 0.66 11.00
N VAL A 368 -10.70 1.90 11.18
CA VAL A 368 -11.33 2.90 12.09
C VAL A 368 -11.63 4.24 11.42
N PHE A 369 -11.25 4.42 10.15
CA PHE A 369 -11.56 5.60 9.35
C PHE A 369 -12.08 5.17 7.97
N SER A 370 -13.14 5.81 7.50
CA SER A 370 -13.45 5.77 6.07
C SER A 370 -12.45 6.66 5.28
N PRO A 371 -12.30 6.43 3.97
CA PRO A 371 -11.48 7.30 3.11
C PRO A 371 -11.83 8.78 3.22
N GLU A 372 -13.11 9.09 3.22
CA GLU A 372 -13.64 10.44 3.31
C GLU A 372 -13.33 11.08 4.68
N GLU A 373 -13.51 10.32 5.77
CA GLU A 373 -13.18 10.82 7.11
C GLU A 373 -11.69 11.11 7.25
N ALA A 374 -10.82 10.23 6.73
CA ALA A 374 -9.37 10.42 6.78
C ALA A 374 -8.93 11.66 5.99
N VAL A 375 -9.46 11.85 4.76
CA VAL A 375 -9.20 13.04 3.95
C VAL A 375 -9.68 14.31 4.66
N ASN A 376 -10.92 14.33 5.18
CA ASN A 376 -11.47 15.46 5.89
C ASN A 376 -10.69 15.78 7.17
N PHE A 377 -10.19 14.77 7.86
CA PHE A 377 -9.34 14.95 9.04
C PHE A 377 -8.02 15.65 8.67
N ILE A 378 -7.32 15.21 7.63
CA ILE A 378 -6.11 15.89 7.14
C ILE A 378 -6.43 17.33 6.76
N LEU A 379 -7.47 17.58 5.97
CA LEU A 379 -7.89 18.95 5.59
C LEU A 379 -8.13 19.84 6.81
N SER A 380 -8.84 19.33 7.81
CA SER A 380 -9.10 20.07 9.05
C SER A 380 -7.81 20.47 9.77
N CYS A 381 -6.83 19.57 9.83
CA CYS A 381 -5.52 19.85 10.41
C CYS A 381 -4.74 20.92 9.63
N LEU A 382 -4.89 20.96 8.30
CA LEU A 382 -4.22 21.94 7.45
C LEU A 382 -4.86 23.34 7.54
N GLU A 383 -6.17 23.44 7.88
CA GLU A 383 -6.95 24.69 7.94
C GLU A 383 -6.91 25.40 9.30
N VAL A 384 -6.70 24.68 10.40
CA VAL A 384 -6.84 25.20 11.79
C VAL A 384 -6.03 26.48 12.05
N ARG A 385 -4.90 26.71 11.37
CA ARG A 385 -4.15 27.98 11.52
C ARG A 385 -4.63 29.12 10.62
N ARG A 386 -5.40 28.86 9.58
CA ARG A 386 -5.92 29.94 8.72
C ARG A 386 -6.96 30.80 9.45
N ARG A 387 -7.79 30.19 10.29
CA ARG A 387 -8.80 30.89 11.10
C ARG A 387 -8.19 31.68 12.27
N GLN A 388 -7.07 31.22 12.86
CA GLN A 388 -6.39 31.93 13.95
C GLN A 388 -5.64 33.18 13.48
N LEU A 389 -5.25 33.28 12.22
CA LEU A 389 -4.60 34.50 11.68
C LEU A 389 -5.58 35.57 11.24
N TRP A 390 -6.88 35.24 11.04
CA TRP A 390 -7.93 36.21 10.64
C TRP A 390 -8.92 36.54 11.75
N GLY A 391 -8.87 35.82 12.87
CA GLY A 391 -9.72 36.03 14.05
C GLY A 391 -9.07 36.81 15.19
N GLY A 392 -7.96 37.47 14.97
CA GLY A 392 -7.18 38.15 15.98
C GLY A 392 -7.57 39.59 16.18
N LEU A 393 -8.84 39.86 16.53
CA LEU A 393 -9.25 41.05 17.34
C LEU A 393 -10.51 40.64 18.09
N ALA A 394 -10.39 40.13 19.24
CA ALA A 394 -11.20 40.19 20.45
C ALA A 394 -11.13 38.87 21.23
N CYS A 395 -10.43 38.87 22.23
CA CYS A 395 -10.64 38.33 23.55
C CYS A 395 -9.34 37.85 24.18
N ALA A 396 -8.98 38.54 25.21
CA ALA A 396 -7.78 38.40 26.01
C ALA A 396 -7.70 37.03 26.70
N VAL A 397 -6.50 36.49 26.65
CA VAL A 397 -5.70 35.96 27.75
C VAL A 397 -6.33 34.91 28.67
N SER A 398 -5.86 33.68 28.54
CA SER A 398 -5.42 32.95 29.72
C SER A 398 -4.32 31.94 29.35
N SER A 399 -3.17 32.17 29.96
CA SER A 399 -2.08 31.26 30.25
C SER A 399 -1.84 30.07 29.28
N VAL A 400 -1.09 30.31 28.20
CA VAL A 400 -0.27 29.29 27.59
C VAL A 400 1.17 29.54 28.02
N GLN A 401 1.61 28.71 28.91
CA GLN A 401 3.00 28.55 29.30
C GLN A 401 3.85 28.49 28.03
N LYS A 402 4.77 29.47 27.91
CA LYS A 402 5.78 29.52 26.86
C LYS A 402 6.74 28.36 27.09
N ASP A 403 6.51 27.25 26.43
CA ASP A 403 7.57 26.27 26.17
C ASP A 403 8.53 26.86 25.13
N LYS A 404 9.56 27.53 25.67
CA LYS A 404 10.69 28.13 24.94
C LYS A 404 11.69 27.07 24.47
N ASN A 405 11.27 25.91 23.96
CA ASN A 405 12.17 24.91 23.43
C ASN A 405 11.65 24.25 22.14
N ILE A 406 11.05 25.03 21.24
CA ILE A 406 10.96 24.62 19.84
C ILE A 406 12.16 25.29 19.15
N GLN A 407 13.30 24.66 19.19
CA GLN A 407 14.33 24.85 18.18
C GLN A 407 13.70 24.50 16.84
N THR A 408 13.31 25.53 16.08
CA THR A 408 13.02 25.40 14.66
C THR A 408 14.28 24.83 14.02
N ARG A 409 14.26 23.54 13.71
CA ARG A 409 15.27 22.92 12.85
C ARG A 409 15.27 23.76 11.58
N GLU A 410 16.38 24.45 11.37
CA GLU A 410 16.64 25.27 10.19
C GLU A 410 16.28 24.47 8.93
N GLY A 411 15.39 25.01 8.08
CA GLY A 411 15.08 24.51 6.74
C GLY A 411 13.67 23.97 6.46
N LYS A 412 12.81 23.76 7.46
CA LYS A 412 11.42 23.27 7.18
C LYS A 412 10.45 24.44 6.94
N SER A 413 9.71 24.38 5.80
CA SER A 413 8.65 25.37 5.55
C SER A 413 7.48 25.18 6.52
N ALA A 414 6.72 26.28 6.77
CA ALA A 414 5.50 26.20 7.58
C ALA A 414 4.44 25.23 7.02
N ALA A 415 4.46 24.98 5.71
CA ALA A 415 3.61 24.01 5.06
C ALA A 415 4.06 22.57 5.40
N ASP A 416 5.36 22.29 5.39
CA ASP A 416 5.92 20.99 5.74
C ASP A 416 5.55 20.60 7.16
N ALA A 417 5.74 21.52 8.11
CA ALA A 417 5.38 21.29 9.52
C ALA A 417 3.89 20.96 9.70
N ARG A 418 3.00 21.55 8.88
CA ARG A 418 1.55 21.27 8.93
C ARG A 418 1.21 19.89 8.42
N TYR A 419 1.79 19.46 7.29
CA TYR A 419 1.56 18.12 6.74
C TYR A 419 2.11 17.04 7.66
N GLU A 420 3.31 17.23 8.20
CA GLU A 420 3.92 16.32 9.19
C GLU A 420 3.04 16.21 10.46
N ALA A 421 2.55 17.33 10.98
CA ALA A 421 1.63 17.34 12.12
C ALA A 421 0.29 16.66 11.79
N ALA A 422 -0.23 16.82 10.57
CA ALA A 422 -1.47 16.20 10.14
C ALA A 422 -1.34 14.67 10.08
N CYS A 423 -0.25 14.15 9.49
CA CYS A 423 0.04 12.71 9.48
C CYS A 423 0.12 12.14 10.90
N ASN A 424 0.90 12.80 11.79
CA ASN A 424 1.05 12.38 13.17
C ASN A 424 -0.27 12.36 13.94
N ARG A 425 -1.12 13.37 13.75
CA ARG A 425 -2.45 13.44 14.38
C ARG A 425 -3.39 12.38 13.85
N LEU A 426 -3.39 12.10 12.54
CA LEU A 426 -4.24 11.07 11.94
C LEU A 426 -3.87 9.69 12.47
N ALA A 427 -2.59 9.33 12.43
CA ALA A 427 -2.12 8.05 12.95
C ALA A 427 -2.41 7.88 14.45
N SER A 428 -2.16 8.92 15.27
CA SER A 428 -2.51 8.89 16.70
C SER A 428 -4.02 8.79 16.91
N ARG A 429 -4.84 9.44 16.08
CA ARG A 429 -6.29 9.38 16.18
C ARG A 429 -6.84 8.00 15.80
N ALA A 430 -6.19 7.29 14.87
CA ALA A 430 -6.55 5.91 14.55
C ALA A 430 -6.39 4.99 15.77
N VAL A 431 -5.26 5.06 16.46
CA VAL A 431 -5.04 4.31 17.71
C VAL A 431 -6.08 4.70 18.78
N GLN A 432 -6.36 6.01 18.97
CA GLN A 432 -7.37 6.48 19.91
C GLN A 432 -8.81 6.02 19.57
N ARG A 433 -9.08 5.71 18.28
CA ARG A 433 -10.35 5.12 17.83
C ARG A 433 -10.41 3.61 18.00
N GLY A 434 -9.37 3.00 18.58
CA GLY A 434 -9.32 1.57 18.87
C GLY A 434 -8.69 0.73 17.76
N SER A 435 -7.86 1.33 16.87
CA SER A 435 -7.03 0.52 15.99
C SER A 435 -5.95 -0.18 16.82
N ALA A 436 -6.08 -1.50 16.95
CA ALA A 436 -5.10 -2.35 17.63
C ALA A 436 -3.91 -2.72 16.72
N ASP A 437 -4.01 -2.42 15.43
CA ASP A 437 -3.01 -2.78 14.44
C ASP A 437 -1.90 -1.74 14.31
N ASN A 438 -0.84 -2.10 13.55
CA ASN A 438 0.10 -1.13 13.05
C ASN A 438 -0.63 -0.10 12.19
N VAL A 439 -0.28 1.16 12.31
CA VAL A 439 -0.88 2.26 11.55
C VAL A 439 0.23 3.04 10.86
N THR A 440 0.30 2.93 9.56
CA THR A 440 1.22 3.68 8.70
C THR A 440 0.44 4.58 7.76
N VAL A 441 0.77 5.87 7.76
CA VAL A 441 0.14 6.89 6.90
C VAL A 441 1.24 7.66 6.17
N VAL A 442 1.14 7.72 4.86
CA VAL A 442 1.96 8.58 3.99
C VAL A 442 1.05 9.57 3.28
N VAL A 443 1.32 10.86 3.41
CA VAL A 443 0.60 11.93 2.71
C VAL A 443 1.57 12.66 1.79
N VAL A 444 1.27 12.69 0.50
CA VAL A 444 2.07 13.35 -0.52
C VAL A 444 1.38 14.64 -0.92
N ARG A 445 1.95 15.76 -0.52
CA ARG A 445 1.49 17.10 -0.93
C ARG A 445 1.73 17.30 -2.42
N ILE A 446 0.74 17.87 -3.11
CA ILE A 446 0.85 18.30 -4.50
C ILE A 446 1.08 19.82 -4.50
N GLU A 447 2.21 20.26 -5.04
CA GLU A 447 2.62 21.66 -5.13
C GLU A 447 2.31 22.17 -6.53
N HIS A 448 1.55 23.29 -6.58
CA HIS A 448 1.08 23.92 -7.82
C HIS A 448 1.96 25.08 -8.22
#